data_5abcca16315925b580aca5c99a18744b
#
_entry.id   5abcca16315925b580aca5c99a18744b
#
_cell.length_a   1.000
_cell.length_b   1.000
_cell.length_c   1.000
_cell.angle_alpha   90.00
_cell.angle_beta   90.00
_cell.angle_gamma   90.00
#
_symmetry.space_group_name_H-M   'P 1'
#
loop_
_entity.id
_entity.type
_entity.pdbx_description
1 polymer ?
#
loop_
_entity_poly.entity_id
_entity_poly.type
_entity_poly.pdbx_seq_one_letter_code
_entity_poly.pdbx_strand_id
1 'polypeptide(L)' 'MKFKIVYDKPQRIRFRCGAYAFDKEYEGAIYNVVTASPYVKSAQVSSANGGILVNYTKGSRSKIIDLVELLM' A
#
# COMPACT_ATOMS: atom_id res chain seq x y z
N MET A 1 -4.50 11.76 4.48
CA MET A 1 -4.42 10.68 5.48
C MET A 1 -2.95 10.36 5.72
N LYS A 2 -2.58 10.09 6.96
CA LYS A 2 -1.19 9.77 7.30
C LYS A 2 -1.00 8.27 7.41
N PHE A 3 0.21 7.81 7.12
CA PHE A 3 0.56 6.41 7.27
C PHE A 3 1.94 6.27 7.90
N LYS A 4 2.22 5.08 8.44
CA LYS A 4 3.53 4.69 8.92
C LYS A 4 4.04 3.52 8.11
N ILE A 5 5.34 3.46 7.88
CA ILE A 5 5.98 2.29 7.31
C ILE A 5 6.34 1.39 8.50
N VAL A 6 5.70 0.22 8.59
CA VAL A 6 5.87 -0.70 9.71
C VAL A 6 6.71 -1.92 9.36
N TYR A 7 7.02 -2.10 8.08
CA TYR A 7 7.87 -3.16 7.58
C TYR A 7 8.51 -2.67 6.28
N ASP A 8 9.81 -2.80 6.16
CA ASP A 8 10.56 -2.27 5.02
C ASP A 8 11.75 -3.17 4.72
N LYS A 9 11.56 -4.09 3.79
CA LYS A 9 12.59 -5.01 3.30
C LYS A 9 12.73 -4.83 1.80
N PRO A 10 13.84 -5.26 1.19
CA PRO A 10 13.96 -5.18 -0.25
C PRO A 10 12.78 -5.82 -0.96
N GLN A 11 12.15 -5.07 -1.86
CA GLN A 11 11.02 -5.49 -2.68
C GLN A 11 9.73 -5.80 -1.90
N ARG A 12 9.68 -5.45 -0.61
CA ARG A 12 8.48 -5.68 0.21
C ARG A 12 8.36 -4.59 1.27
N ILE A 13 7.22 -3.91 1.27
CA ILE A 13 6.97 -2.80 2.18
C ILE A 13 5.53 -2.88 2.70
N ARG A 14 5.35 -2.59 3.99
CA ARG A 14 4.03 -2.53 4.60
C ARG A 14 3.80 -1.16 5.20
N PHE A 15 2.67 -0.59 4.82
CA PHE A 15 2.18 0.68 5.37
C PHE A 15 1.04 0.39 6.34
N ARG A 16 0.90 1.23 7.35
CA ARG A 16 -0.24 1.18 8.26
C ARG A 16 -0.83 2.56 8.41
N CYS A 17 -2.10 2.66 8.08
CA CYS A 17 -2.83 3.93 8.14
C CYS A 17 -3.68 4.03 9.40
N GLY A 18 -3.81 2.94 10.17
CA GLY A 18 -4.60 2.89 11.39
C GLY A 18 -5.99 2.29 11.16
N ALA A 19 -6.61 1.81 12.25
CA ALA A 19 -7.97 1.32 12.20
C ALA A 19 -8.92 2.44 11.73
N TYR A 20 -9.93 2.09 10.94
CA TYR A 20 -10.91 3.03 10.41
C TYR A 20 -10.34 4.05 9.40
N ALA A 21 -9.11 3.87 8.94
CA ALA A 21 -8.52 4.77 7.94
C ALA A 21 -9.29 4.73 6.61
N PHE A 22 -9.79 3.56 6.24
CA PHE A 22 -10.63 3.37 5.05
C PHE A 22 -11.57 2.18 5.26
N ASP A 23 -12.70 2.18 4.55
CA ASP A 23 -13.69 1.11 4.63
C ASP A 23 -13.41 0.01 3.59
N LYS A 24 -14.27 -1.00 3.57
CA LYS A 24 -14.12 -2.13 2.64
C LYS A 24 -14.23 -1.73 1.18
N GLU A 25 -15.06 -0.76 0.89
CA GLU A 25 -15.24 -0.26 -0.47
C GLU A 25 -13.95 0.41 -0.95
N TYR A 26 -13.38 1.26 -0.12
CA TYR A 26 -12.12 1.94 -0.44
C TYR A 26 -10.94 0.96 -0.45
N GLU A 27 -11.00 -0.08 0.38
CA GLU A 27 -10.02 -1.18 0.34
C GLU A 27 -9.89 -1.76 -1.06
N GLY A 28 -11.01 -2.05 -1.71
CA GLY A 28 -11.02 -2.56 -3.07
C GLY A 28 -10.46 -1.55 -4.07
N ALA A 29 -10.79 -0.28 -3.91
CA ALA A 29 -10.28 0.78 -4.78
C ALA A 29 -8.75 0.92 -4.64
N ILE A 30 -8.23 0.90 -3.42
CA ILE A 30 -6.79 0.96 -3.16
C ILE A 30 -6.10 -0.24 -3.80
N TYR A 31 -6.64 -1.43 -3.59
CA TYR A 31 -6.08 -2.65 -4.16
C TYR A 31 -5.99 -2.58 -5.68
N ASN A 32 -7.06 -2.12 -6.32
CA ASN A 32 -7.10 -2.02 -7.78
C ASN A 32 -6.08 -1.02 -8.31
N VAL A 33 -5.95 0.15 -7.67
CA VAL A 33 -4.99 1.16 -8.09
C VAL A 33 -3.56 0.68 -7.88
N VAL A 34 -3.27 0.09 -6.72
CA VAL A 34 -1.92 -0.38 -6.40
C VAL A 34 -1.51 -1.50 -7.35
N THR A 35 -2.39 -2.49 -7.57
CA THR A 35 -2.05 -3.62 -8.43
C THR A 35 -2.02 -3.27 -9.91
N ALA A 36 -2.58 -2.14 -10.31
CA ALA A 36 -2.49 -1.65 -11.69
C ALA A 36 -1.11 -1.05 -11.99
N SER A 37 -0.31 -0.73 -10.97
CA SER A 37 1.02 -0.17 -11.17
C SER A 37 1.97 -1.22 -11.75
N PRO A 38 2.78 -0.87 -12.80
CA PRO A 38 3.73 -1.81 -13.37
C PRO A 38 4.88 -2.16 -12.42
N TYR A 39 5.05 -1.40 -11.32
CA TYR A 39 6.09 -1.65 -10.33
C TYR A 39 5.65 -2.61 -9.24
N VAL A 40 4.38 -2.98 -9.19
CA VAL A 40 3.81 -3.83 -8.14
C VAL A 40 3.68 -5.26 -8.64
N LYS A 41 4.26 -6.21 -7.89
CA LYS A 41 4.11 -7.63 -8.17
C LYS A 41 2.84 -8.19 -7.56
N SER A 42 2.56 -7.80 -6.32
CA SER A 42 1.36 -8.21 -5.59
C SER A 42 1.11 -7.24 -4.45
N ALA A 43 -0.10 -7.23 -3.94
CA ALA A 43 -0.47 -6.37 -2.82
C ALA A 43 -1.53 -7.03 -1.96
N GLN A 44 -1.57 -6.64 -0.68
CA GLN A 44 -2.63 -6.99 0.24
C GLN A 44 -3.08 -5.71 0.92
N VAL A 45 -4.38 -5.45 0.93
CA VAL A 45 -4.96 -4.27 1.55
C VAL A 45 -6.03 -4.73 2.54
N SER A 46 -5.97 -4.21 3.76
CA SER A 46 -6.90 -4.59 4.83
C SER A 46 -7.53 -3.36 5.45
N SER A 47 -8.84 -3.24 5.33
CA SER A 47 -9.59 -2.17 6.00
C SER A 47 -9.68 -2.38 7.51
N ALA A 48 -9.56 -3.63 7.97
CA ALA A 48 -9.67 -3.96 9.39
C ALA A 48 -8.60 -3.29 10.23
N ASN A 49 -7.37 -3.20 9.72
CA ASN A 49 -6.24 -2.60 10.44
C ASN A 49 -5.60 -1.44 9.69
N GLY A 50 -6.14 -1.06 8.54
CA GLY A 50 -5.57 0.00 7.73
C GLY A 50 -4.23 -0.35 7.10
N GLY A 51 -3.94 -1.64 6.90
CA GLY A 51 -2.67 -2.10 6.39
C GLY A 51 -2.63 -2.22 4.87
N ILE A 52 -1.51 -1.82 4.28
CA ILE A 52 -1.25 -1.98 2.85
C ILE A 52 0.13 -2.64 2.72
N LEU A 53 0.15 -3.88 2.24
CA LEU A 53 1.40 -4.61 1.98
C LEU A 53 1.63 -4.66 0.49
N VAL A 54 2.81 -4.25 0.04
CA VAL A 54 3.15 -4.22 -1.38
C VAL A 54 4.45 -4.98 -1.61
N ASN A 55 4.39 -5.92 -2.54
CA ASN A 55 5.60 -6.55 -3.10
C ASN A 55 5.85 -5.88 -4.45
N TYR A 56 7.05 -5.35 -4.64
CA TYR A 56 7.37 -4.51 -5.79
C TYR A 56 8.67 -4.93 -6.46
N THR A 57 8.91 -4.38 -7.65
CA THR A 57 10.10 -4.68 -8.41
C THR A 57 11.31 -3.97 -7.81
N LYS A 58 12.49 -4.56 -7.97
CA LYS A 58 13.74 -4.01 -7.45
C LYS A 58 13.94 -2.56 -7.91
N GLY A 59 14.27 -1.68 -6.96
CA GLY A 59 14.53 -0.28 -7.26
C GLY A 59 13.30 0.61 -7.31
N SER A 60 12.11 0.07 -7.05
CA SER A 60 10.85 0.83 -7.16
C SER A 60 10.30 1.34 -5.84
N ARG A 61 11.07 1.26 -4.75
CA ARG A 61 10.59 1.62 -3.41
C ARG A 61 10.02 3.04 -3.35
N SER A 62 10.73 4.01 -3.89
CA SER A 62 10.26 5.41 -3.88
C SER A 62 8.97 5.58 -4.66
N LYS A 63 8.82 4.87 -5.76
CA LYS A 63 7.59 4.93 -6.57
C LYS A 63 6.39 4.35 -5.82
N ILE A 64 6.60 3.32 -5.01
CA ILE A 64 5.55 2.73 -4.20
C ILE A 64 5.14 3.69 -3.08
N ILE A 65 6.10 4.32 -2.42
CA ILE A 65 5.81 5.32 -1.39
C ILE A 65 5.01 6.49 -1.98
N ASP A 66 5.43 7.00 -3.13
CA ASP A 66 4.71 8.09 -3.82
C ASP A 66 3.29 7.68 -4.18
N LEU A 67 3.09 6.45 -4.64
CA LEU A 67 1.78 5.93 -4.98
C LEU A 67 0.86 5.90 -3.76
N VAL A 68 1.35 5.41 -2.63
CA VAL A 68 0.57 5.36 -1.40
C VAL A 68 0.25 6.76 -0.90
N GLU A 69 1.19 7.71 -1.00
CA GLU A 69 0.94 9.11 -0.65
C GLU A 69 -0.18 9.72 -1.48
N LEU A 70 -0.23 9.41 -2.77
CA LEU A 70 -1.30 9.90 -3.65
C LEU A 70 -2.67 9.33 -3.26
N LEU A 71 -2.70 8.10 -2.75
CA LEU A 71 -3.94 7.44 -2.35
C LEU A 71 -4.45 7.92 -1.00
N MET A 72 -3.56 8.40 -0.17
CA MET A 72 -3.85 8.86 1.19
C MET A 72 -3.88 10.38 1.27
#